data_9931811436f08fbabba2e5703128721b
#
_entry.id   9931811436f08fbabba2e5703128721b
#
_cell.length_a   1.000
_cell.length_b   1.000
_cell.length_c   1.000
_cell.angle_alpha   90.00
_cell.angle_beta   90.00
_cell.angle_gamma   90.00
#
_symmetry.space_group_name_H-M   'P 1'
#
loop_
_entity.id
_entity.type
_entity.pdbx_description
1 polymer ?
#
loop_
_entity_poly.entity_id
_entity_poly.type
_entity_poly.pdbx_seq_one_letter_code
_entity_poly.pdbx_strand_id
1 'polypeptide(L)'
;MWSEPVSRNVHAFLDQFGDAELASLVAPRYLAIEVAKGPEFELKSEGGAPAVLDTPEPKVVVAEVQRAKDLIGSEDLTSIELFMSGDGHGGFATQSALEAVASAISMEAGVVAVGTAPKLIMQPMDVNAREVEQAHEIGAHTQWLLTKSLSIRQDFFKELDTSSVETYEKTIEPYRDYFKHETIGHFELPLQEMN
;
A
#
# COMPACT_ATOMS: atom_id res chain seq x y z
N MET A 1 -14.66 1.10 6.37
CA MET A 1 -13.41 0.49 6.86
C MET A 1 -13.55 -0.97 7.23
N TRP A 2 -14.47 -1.35 8.11
CA TRP A 2 -14.66 -2.77 8.48
C TRP A 2 -15.23 -3.64 7.35
N SER A 3 -15.77 -3.04 6.32
CA SER A 3 -16.35 -3.69 5.15
C SER A 3 -15.39 -3.80 3.96
N GLU A 4 -14.24 -3.13 3.99
CA GLU A 4 -13.31 -3.17 2.87
C GLU A 4 -12.59 -4.52 2.72
N PRO A 5 -12.16 -4.87 1.50
CA PRO A 5 -11.40 -6.10 1.25
C PRO A 5 -10.14 -6.19 2.10
N VAL A 6 -9.89 -7.37 2.69
CA VAL A 6 -8.69 -7.62 3.51
C VAL A 6 -7.40 -7.33 2.73
N SER A 7 -7.39 -7.53 1.41
CA SER A 7 -6.24 -7.23 0.55
C SER A 7 -5.85 -5.75 0.49
N ARG A 8 -6.75 -4.85 0.92
CA ARG A 8 -6.48 -3.41 1.03
C ARG A 8 -5.96 -2.99 2.41
N ASN A 9 -5.99 -3.90 3.38
CA ASN A 9 -5.50 -3.60 4.73
C ASN A 9 -3.98 -3.62 4.75
N VAL A 10 -3.40 -2.51 5.17
CA VAL A 10 -1.97 -2.41 5.47
C VAL A 10 -1.80 -2.52 6.98
N HIS A 11 -0.92 -3.42 7.44
CA HIS A 11 -0.67 -3.63 8.85
C HIS A 11 -0.24 -2.32 9.53
N ALA A 12 -0.78 -2.06 10.71
CA ALA A 12 -0.54 -0.86 11.52
C ALA A 12 -0.91 0.49 10.85
N PHE A 13 -1.49 0.47 9.65
CA PHE A 13 -1.83 1.68 8.92
C PHE A 13 -2.80 2.57 9.70
N LEU A 14 -3.86 1.99 10.25
CA LEU A 14 -4.91 2.74 10.95
C LEU A 14 -4.53 3.22 12.36
N ASP A 15 -3.43 2.74 12.91
CA ASP A 15 -2.97 3.19 14.22
C ASP A 15 -2.31 4.56 14.16
N GLN A 16 -1.64 4.86 13.04
CA GLN A 16 -0.79 6.04 12.91
C GLN A 16 -1.12 6.90 11.71
N PHE A 17 -1.75 6.33 10.68
CA PHE A 17 -2.02 6.99 9.41
C PHE A 17 -3.50 6.85 9.02
N GLY A 18 -4.00 7.88 8.38
CA GLY A 18 -5.24 7.88 7.62
C GLY A 18 -4.99 8.45 6.24
N ASP A 19 -6.05 8.66 5.47
CA ASP A 19 -5.93 9.18 4.11
C ASP A 19 -5.31 10.58 4.08
N ALA A 20 -5.63 11.42 5.07
CA ALA A 20 -5.06 12.77 5.17
C ALA A 20 -3.57 12.77 5.51
N GLU A 21 -3.12 11.91 6.42
CA GLU A 21 -1.69 11.76 6.72
C GLU A 21 -0.93 11.29 5.49
N LEU A 22 -1.44 10.30 4.76
CA LEU A 22 -0.81 9.84 3.51
C LEU A 22 -0.75 10.93 2.45
N ALA A 23 -1.85 11.67 2.26
CA ALA A 23 -1.89 12.78 1.33
C ALA A 23 -0.86 13.85 1.71
N SER A 24 -0.70 14.14 3.00
CA SER A 24 0.28 15.11 3.50
C SER A 24 1.74 14.70 3.23
N LEU A 25 2.04 13.39 3.23
CA LEU A 25 3.40 12.89 2.93
C LEU A 25 3.80 13.07 1.46
N VAL A 26 2.87 13.42 0.57
CA VAL A 26 3.19 13.71 -0.83
C VAL A 26 3.85 15.07 -0.98
N ALA A 27 3.53 16.03 -0.10
CA ALA A 27 4.11 17.37 -0.12
C ALA A 27 5.65 17.35 -0.06
N PRO A 28 6.37 18.27 -0.71
CA PRO A 28 5.86 19.41 -1.49
C PRO A 28 5.48 19.06 -2.94
N ARG A 29 5.44 17.78 -3.30
CA ARG A 29 5.03 17.35 -4.64
C ARG A 29 3.55 17.63 -4.87
N TYR A 30 3.18 17.84 -6.14
CA TYR A 30 1.79 18.04 -6.50
C TYR A 30 0.97 16.77 -6.35
N LEU A 31 -0.21 16.89 -5.74
CA LEU A 31 -1.20 15.84 -5.59
C LEU A 31 -2.57 16.35 -6.05
N ALA A 32 -3.11 15.75 -7.10
CA ALA A 32 -4.48 15.94 -7.51
C ALA A 32 -5.38 14.87 -6.88
N ILE A 33 -6.41 15.27 -6.17
CA ILE A 33 -7.42 14.39 -5.61
C ILE A 33 -8.73 14.68 -6.32
N GLU A 34 -9.35 13.65 -6.89
CA GLU A 34 -10.62 13.79 -7.59
C GLU A 34 -11.74 13.10 -6.84
N VAL A 35 -12.80 13.85 -6.53
CA VAL A 35 -14.04 13.32 -5.99
C VAL A 35 -14.89 12.84 -7.14
N ALA A 36 -14.96 11.54 -7.33
CA ALA A 36 -15.64 10.90 -8.44
C ALA A 36 -16.23 9.56 -7.99
N LYS A 37 -17.08 8.96 -8.81
CA LYS A 37 -17.58 7.62 -8.56
C LYS A 37 -16.43 6.61 -8.61
N GLY A 38 -16.21 5.94 -7.49
CA GLY A 38 -15.23 4.85 -7.37
C GLY A 38 -15.79 3.49 -7.82
N PRO A 39 -14.96 2.45 -7.79
CA PRO A 39 -15.47 1.10 -7.99
C PRO A 39 -16.35 0.66 -6.81
N GLU A 40 -17.51 0.09 -7.12
CA GLU A 40 -18.47 -0.40 -6.14
C GLU A 40 -18.65 -1.90 -6.35
N PHE A 41 -18.47 -2.70 -5.31
CA PHE A 41 -18.71 -4.13 -5.38
C PHE A 41 -18.97 -4.75 -4.00
N GLU A 42 -19.64 -5.91 -3.99
CA GLU A 42 -19.85 -6.74 -2.82
C GLU A 42 -19.23 -8.11 -3.07
N LEU A 43 -18.30 -8.52 -2.21
CA LEU A 43 -17.75 -9.87 -2.18
C LEU A 43 -18.51 -10.70 -1.16
N LYS A 44 -19.29 -11.67 -1.63
CA LYS A 44 -19.90 -12.71 -0.80
C LYS A 44 -18.89 -13.85 -0.73
N SER A 45 -18.29 -14.04 0.42
CA SER A 45 -17.26 -15.05 0.58
C SER A 45 -17.81 -16.29 1.28
N GLU A 46 -17.68 -17.45 0.68
CA GLU A 46 -18.02 -18.75 1.30
C GLU A 46 -16.89 -19.30 2.19
N GLY A 47 -15.73 -18.68 2.22
CA GLY A 47 -14.57 -19.14 3.01
C GLY A 47 -13.52 -18.08 3.29
N GLY A 48 -13.80 -16.84 2.95
CA GLY A 48 -12.91 -15.69 3.16
C GLY A 48 -13.62 -14.54 3.87
N ALA A 49 -13.00 -13.40 3.91
CA ALA A 49 -13.61 -12.20 4.47
C ALA A 49 -14.60 -11.59 3.45
N PRO A 50 -15.90 -11.46 3.80
CA PRO A 50 -16.82 -10.69 3.00
C PRO A 50 -16.35 -9.23 2.93
N ALA A 51 -16.60 -8.57 1.81
CA ALA A 51 -16.19 -7.19 1.63
C ALA A 51 -17.21 -6.40 0.82
N VAL A 52 -17.35 -5.14 1.18
CA VAL A 52 -18.14 -4.15 0.43
C VAL A 52 -17.25 -2.96 0.17
N LEU A 53 -17.18 -2.53 -1.07
CA LEU A 53 -16.51 -1.29 -1.47
C LEU A 53 -17.57 -0.36 -2.05
N ASP A 54 -17.69 0.81 -1.45
CA ASP A 54 -18.62 1.85 -1.83
C ASP A 54 -17.89 3.16 -2.16
N THR A 55 -18.49 3.97 -3.02
CA THR A 55 -18.01 5.34 -3.26
C THR A 55 -18.21 6.19 -2.00
N PRO A 56 -17.16 6.83 -1.46
CA PRO A 56 -17.29 7.69 -0.28
C PRO A 56 -18.18 8.89 -0.57
N GLU A 57 -18.90 9.34 0.45
CA GLU A 57 -19.66 10.60 0.39
C GLU A 57 -18.73 11.78 0.08
N PRO A 58 -19.05 12.65 -0.89
CA PRO A 58 -18.17 13.76 -1.29
C PRO A 58 -17.72 14.66 -0.14
N LYS A 59 -18.60 14.91 0.83
CA LYS A 59 -18.28 15.72 2.03
C LYS A 59 -17.20 15.10 2.91
N VAL A 60 -17.10 13.77 2.95
CA VAL A 60 -16.07 13.06 3.72
C VAL A 60 -14.72 13.23 3.04
N VAL A 61 -14.66 13.09 1.72
CA VAL A 61 -13.44 13.31 0.95
C VAL A 61 -12.94 14.75 1.08
N VAL A 62 -13.86 15.72 0.97
CA VAL A 62 -13.53 17.16 1.16
C VAL A 62 -12.95 17.41 2.56
N ALA A 63 -13.54 16.82 3.60
CA ALA A 63 -13.05 16.97 4.97
C ALA A 63 -11.66 16.35 5.16
N GLU A 64 -11.39 15.18 4.57
CA GLU A 64 -10.06 14.55 4.63
C GLU A 64 -9.00 15.34 3.87
N VAL A 65 -9.33 15.90 2.71
CA VAL A 65 -8.41 16.78 1.98
C VAL A 65 -8.12 18.05 2.76
N GLN A 66 -9.12 18.63 3.41
CA GLN A 66 -8.89 19.79 4.29
C GLN A 66 -7.98 19.42 5.46
N ARG A 67 -8.20 18.29 6.09
CA ARG A 67 -7.34 17.77 7.16
C ARG A 67 -5.89 17.56 6.69
N ALA A 68 -5.69 17.03 5.47
CA ALA A 68 -4.37 16.88 4.87
C ALA A 68 -3.67 18.25 4.69
N LYS A 69 -4.39 19.25 4.21
CA LYS A 69 -3.88 20.61 4.06
C LYS A 69 -3.50 21.24 5.41
N ASP A 70 -4.29 21.01 6.43
CA ASP A 70 -4.01 21.51 7.78
C ASP A 70 -2.74 20.87 8.38
N LEU A 71 -2.45 19.61 8.04
CA LEU A 71 -1.22 18.92 8.47
C LEU A 71 0.04 19.48 7.80
N ILE A 72 -0.05 19.91 6.54
CA ILE A 72 1.09 20.45 5.78
C ILE A 72 1.42 21.89 6.25
N GLY A 73 0.43 22.64 6.70
CA GLY A 73 0.58 24.06 7.04
C GLY A 73 0.45 24.99 5.82
N SER A 74 0.67 26.30 6.06
CA SER A 74 0.33 27.32 5.08
C SER A 74 1.30 27.46 3.90
N GLU A 75 2.54 26.96 4.01
CA GLU A 75 3.57 27.19 3.00
C GLU A 75 3.41 26.30 1.77
N ASP A 76 2.85 25.09 1.93
CA ASP A 76 2.73 24.08 0.86
C ASP A 76 1.28 23.74 0.50
N LEU A 77 0.32 24.57 0.86
CA LEU A 77 -1.12 24.36 0.58
C LEU A 77 -1.47 24.17 -0.91
N THR A 78 -0.63 24.69 -1.80
CA THR A 78 -0.80 24.58 -3.25
C THR A 78 -0.43 23.21 -3.80
N SER A 79 0.21 22.35 -2.99
CA SER A 79 0.61 21.01 -3.44
C SER A 79 -0.54 20.04 -3.54
N ILE A 80 -1.63 20.26 -2.81
CA ILE A 80 -2.84 19.40 -2.84
C ILE A 80 -4.01 20.17 -3.46
N GLU A 81 -4.50 19.67 -4.57
CA GLU A 81 -5.66 20.24 -5.28
C GLU A 81 -6.82 19.25 -5.34
N LEU A 82 -8.04 19.75 -5.11
CA LEU A 82 -9.25 18.94 -5.10
C LEU A 82 -10.10 19.25 -6.33
N PHE A 83 -10.48 18.23 -7.07
CA PHE A 83 -11.37 18.30 -8.23
C PHE A 83 -12.68 17.59 -7.92
N MET A 84 -13.79 18.18 -8.35
CA MET A 84 -15.14 17.60 -8.19
C MET A 84 -15.67 17.18 -9.54
N SER A 85 -15.93 15.88 -9.72
CA SER A 85 -16.54 15.36 -10.92
C SER A 85 -18.07 15.34 -10.76
N GLY A 86 -18.75 16.22 -11.48
CA GLY A 86 -20.19 16.43 -11.32
C GLY A 86 -20.53 16.85 -9.87
N ASP A 87 -21.43 16.11 -9.25
CA ASP A 87 -21.81 16.25 -7.84
C ASP A 87 -20.92 15.40 -6.88
N GLY A 88 -19.80 14.88 -7.37
CA GLY A 88 -18.92 13.95 -6.68
C GLY A 88 -19.15 12.48 -7.03
N HIS A 89 -20.09 12.19 -7.91
CA HIS A 89 -20.42 10.86 -8.41
C HIS A 89 -20.25 10.74 -9.93
N GLY A 90 -19.63 11.73 -10.57
CA GLY A 90 -19.28 11.68 -11.99
C GLY A 90 -18.16 10.69 -12.29
N GLY A 91 -17.82 10.55 -13.57
CA GLY A 91 -16.68 9.70 -13.98
C GLY A 91 -15.35 10.27 -13.50
N PHE A 92 -14.40 9.41 -13.21
CA PHE A 92 -13.03 9.78 -12.84
C PHE A 92 -12.23 10.25 -14.08
N ALA A 93 -11.06 10.85 -13.83
CA ALA A 93 -10.15 11.37 -14.83
C ALA A 93 -10.78 12.50 -15.68
N THR A 94 -11.39 13.48 -15.00
CA THR A 94 -11.91 14.68 -15.67
C THR A 94 -10.78 15.44 -16.36
N GLN A 95 -11.14 16.15 -17.42
CA GLN A 95 -10.17 16.93 -18.17
C GLN A 95 -9.44 17.94 -17.29
N SER A 96 -10.12 18.59 -16.36
CA SER A 96 -9.54 19.56 -15.43
C SER A 96 -8.48 18.93 -14.50
N ALA A 97 -8.78 17.75 -13.94
CA ALA A 97 -7.82 17.03 -13.09
C ALA A 97 -6.59 16.57 -13.89
N LEU A 98 -6.80 16.06 -15.11
CA LEU A 98 -5.71 15.62 -15.97
C LEU A 98 -4.84 16.80 -16.45
N GLU A 99 -5.44 17.94 -16.82
CA GLU A 99 -4.71 19.15 -17.20
C GLU A 99 -3.87 19.70 -16.05
N ALA A 100 -4.40 19.68 -14.84
CA ALA A 100 -3.66 20.10 -13.65
C ALA A 100 -2.43 19.22 -13.39
N VAL A 101 -2.59 17.90 -13.45
CA VAL A 101 -1.45 16.95 -13.32
C VAL A 101 -0.44 17.15 -14.46
N ALA A 102 -0.92 17.26 -15.70
CA ALA A 102 -0.05 17.49 -16.85
C ALA A 102 0.78 18.78 -16.70
N SER A 103 0.13 19.86 -16.24
CA SER A 103 0.77 21.16 -16.00
C SER A 103 1.80 21.09 -14.84
N ALA A 104 1.54 20.28 -13.82
CA ALA A 104 2.49 20.07 -12.72
C ALA A 104 3.73 19.28 -13.12
N ILE A 105 3.61 18.40 -14.12
CA ILE A 105 4.74 17.62 -14.64
C ILE A 105 5.54 18.42 -15.69
N SER A 106 4.84 19.14 -16.56
CA SER A 106 5.46 19.92 -17.63
C SER A 106 4.57 21.12 -18.01
N MET A 107 5.14 22.31 -17.98
CA MET A 107 4.42 23.54 -18.33
C MET A 107 3.91 23.58 -19.79
N GLU A 108 4.42 22.70 -20.65
CA GLU A 108 4.03 22.62 -22.07
C GLU A 108 3.07 21.46 -22.36
N ALA A 109 2.76 20.63 -21.37
CA ALA A 109 1.87 19.48 -21.54
C ALA A 109 0.40 19.94 -21.57
N GLY A 110 -0.24 19.75 -22.70
CA GLY A 110 -1.69 19.87 -22.83
C GLY A 110 -2.35 18.49 -22.86
N VAL A 111 -3.54 18.39 -22.29
CA VAL A 111 -4.35 17.18 -22.43
C VAL A 111 -5.01 17.20 -23.80
N VAL A 112 -4.64 16.28 -24.67
CA VAL A 112 -5.26 16.10 -25.96
C VAL A 112 -6.52 15.26 -25.81
N ALA A 113 -7.59 15.64 -26.51
CA ALA A 113 -8.82 14.85 -26.54
C ALA A 113 -8.50 13.38 -26.89
N VAL A 114 -9.10 12.47 -26.12
CA VAL A 114 -8.90 11.03 -26.32
C VAL A 114 -9.34 10.65 -27.73
N GLY A 115 -8.41 10.14 -28.50
CA GLY A 115 -8.68 9.59 -29.83
C GLY A 115 -9.38 8.22 -29.75
N THR A 116 -9.30 7.48 -30.85
CA THR A 116 -9.80 6.10 -30.87
C THR A 116 -9.02 5.26 -29.86
N ALA A 117 -9.74 4.42 -29.09
CA ALA A 117 -9.11 3.52 -28.13
C ALA A 117 -7.97 2.71 -28.79
N PRO A 118 -6.82 2.59 -28.15
CA PRO A 118 -5.71 1.84 -28.69
C PRO A 118 -6.12 0.38 -28.92
N LYS A 119 -5.73 -0.17 -30.07
CA LYS A 119 -5.95 -1.59 -30.35
C LYS A 119 -4.96 -2.41 -29.55
N LEU A 120 -5.44 -3.46 -28.90
CA LEU A 120 -4.58 -4.47 -28.30
C LEU A 120 -3.69 -5.10 -29.39
N ILE A 121 -2.37 -4.95 -29.26
CA ILE A 121 -1.38 -5.50 -30.19
C ILE A 121 -1.08 -6.95 -29.83
N MET A 122 -1.26 -7.33 -28.57
CA MET A 122 -1.04 -8.69 -28.07
C MET A 122 -2.38 -9.37 -27.78
N GLN A 123 -2.39 -10.70 -27.92
CA GLN A 123 -3.53 -11.46 -27.44
C GLN A 123 -3.69 -11.29 -25.91
N PRO A 124 -4.93 -11.26 -25.40
CA PRO A 124 -5.14 -11.25 -23.96
C PRO A 124 -4.42 -12.43 -23.32
N MET A 125 -3.72 -12.14 -22.22
CA MET A 125 -3.04 -13.17 -21.45
C MET A 125 -4.09 -14.11 -20.83
N ASP A 126 -3.84 -15.41 -20.91
CA ASP A 126 -4.62 -16.39 -20.16
C ASP A 126 -4.28 -16.27 -18.67
N VAL A 127 -5.21 -15.67 -17.93
CA VAL A 127 -5.04 -15.40 -16.49
C VAL A 127 -4.90 -16.70 -15.70
N ASN A 128 -5.72 -17.72 -16.03
CA ASN A 128 -5.69 -18.99 -15.33
C ASN A 128 -4.37 -19.73 -15.56
N ALA A 129 -3.88 -19.75 -16.80
CA ALA A 129 -2.59 -20.35 -17.11
C ALA A 129 -1.45 -19.65 -16.34
N ARG A 130 -1.50 -18.31 -16.25
CA ARG A 130 -0.52 -17.56 -15.47
C ARG A 130 -0.57 -17.86 -13.98
N GLU A 131 -1.76 -17.94 -13.38
CA GLU A 131 -1.92 -18.29 -11.96
C GLU A 131 -1.36 -19.68 -11.66
N VAL A 132 -1.62 -20.65 -12.51
CA VAL A 132 -1.07 -22.02 -12.39
C VAL A 132 0.46 -21.97 -12.48
N GLU A 133 1.02 -21.24 -13.43
CA GLU A 133 2.46 -21.10 -13.59
C GLU A 133 3.10 -20.44 -12.35
N GLN A 134 2.51 -19.36 -11.83
CA GLN A 134 2.99 -18.72 -10.60
C GLN A 134 2.97 -19.68 -9.40
N ALA A 135 1.92 -20.47 -9.25
CA ALA A 135 1.85 -21.48 -8.19
C ALA A 135 2.97 -22.53 -8.32
N HIS A 136 3.26 -22.97 -9.53
CA HIS A 136 4.37 -23.88 -9.83
C HIS A 136 5.74 -23.25 -9.52
N GLU A 137 5.96 -22.00 -9.92
CA GLU A 137 7.21 -21.27 -9.64
C GLU A 137 7.43 -21.07 -8.14
N ILE A 138 6.39 -20.68 -7.39
CA ILE A 138 6.45 -20.56 -5.92
C ILE A 138 6.76 -21.92 -5.30
N GLY A 139 6.11 -22.99 -5.76
CA GLY A 139 6.37 -24.35 -5.31
C GLY A 139 7.82 -24.78 -5.57
N ALA A 140 8.33 -24.56 -6.78
CA ALA A 140 9.71 -24.88 -7.16
C ALA A 140 10.72 -24.07 -6.32
N HIS A 141 10.47 -22.78 -6.12
CA HIS A 141 11.31 -21.93 -5.29
C HIS A 141 11.32 -22.41 -3.82
N THR A 142 10.17 -22.77 -3.27
CA THR A 142 10.05 -23.32 -1.91
C THR A 142 10.85 -24.62 -1.76
N GLN A 143 10.75 -25.54 -2.74
CA GLN A 143 11.52 -26.79 -2.74
C GLN A 143 13.04 -26.51 -2.81
N TRP A 144 13.45 -25.54 -3.61
CA TRP A 144 14.84 -25.10 -3.66
C TRP A 144 15.29 -24.51 -2.32
N LEU A 145 14.47 -23.66 -1.68
CA LEU A 145 14.76 -23.10 -0.36
C LEU A 145 14.90 -24.18 0.70
N LEU A 146 14.06 -25.22 0.68
CA LEU A 146 14.17 -26.34 1.63
C LEU A 146 15.54 -27.02 1.56
N THR A 147 16.05 -27.25 0.35
CA THR A 147 17.38 -27.87 0.17
C THR A 147 18.52 -26.93 0.56
N LYS A 148 18.38 -25.63 0.37
CA LYS A 148 19.37 -24.61 0.71
C LYS A 148 19.32 -24.17 2.17
N SER A 149 18.19 -24.32 2.84
CA SER A 149 17.98 -23.79 4.19
C SER A 149 19.00 -24.29 5.22
N LEU A 150 19.50 -25.53 5.08
CA LEU A 150 20.50 -26.07 5.99
C LEU A 150 21.80 -25.28 5.94
N SER A 151 22.34 -25.06 4.73
CA SER A 151 23.60 -24.32 4.57
C SER A 151 23.46 -22.84 4.94
N ILE A 152 22.31 -22.23 4.62
CA ILE A 152 22.02 -20.84 4.99
C ILE A 152 21.96 -20.70 6.52
N ARG A 153 21.30 -21.63 7.22
CA ARG A 153 21.22 -21.60 8.69
C ARG A 153 22.59 -21.84 9.33
N GLN A 154 23.38 -22.77 8.79
CA GLN A 154 24.74 -23.02 9.27
C GLN A 154 25.61 -21.77 9.12
N ASP A 155 25.53 -21.08 7.99
CA ASP A 155 26.29 -19.85 7.78
C ASP A 155 25.74 -18.69 8.64
N PHE A 156 24.45 -18.57 8.79
CA PHE A 156 23.83 -17.56 9.64
C PHE A 156 24.25 -17.70 11.11
N PHE A 157 24.26 -18.92 11.65
CA PHE A 157 24.61 -19.20 13.05
C PHE A 157 26.10 -19.53 13.29
N LYS A 158 26.97 -19.28 12.33
CA LYS A 158 28.40 -19.66 12.43
C LYS A 158 29.15 -18.99 13.57
N GLU A 159 28.71 -17.82 14.02
CA GLU A 159 29.33 -17.08 15.13
C GLU A 159 28.74 -17.45 16.50
N LEU A 160 27.77 -18.37 16.54
CA LEU A 160 27.14 -18.83 17.77
C LEU A 160 28.08 -19.81 18.47
N ASP A 161 28.55 -19.45 19.70
CA ASP A 161 29.40 -20.30 20.52
C ASP A 161 28.61 -21.02 21.61
N THR A 162 28.54 -22.33 21.52
CA THR A 162 27.82 -23.22 22.46
C THR A 162 28.76 -23.91 23.46
N SER A 163 30.01 -23.47 23.57
CA SER A 163 31.04 -24.12 24.42
C SER A 163 30.74 -23.97 25.92
N SER A 164 30.07 -22.91 26.34
CA SER A 164 29.56 -22.67 27.70
C SER A 164 28.29 -21.86 27.70
N VAL A 165 27.55 -21.86 28.82
CA VAL A 165 26.35 -21.04 28.98
C VAL A 165 26.67 -19.53 28.84
N GLU A 166 27.81 -19.13 29.45
CA GLU A 166 28.23 -17.73 29.44
C GLU A 166 28.56 -17.23 28.02
N THR A 167 29.27 -18.02 27.22
CA THR A 167 29.60 -17.70 25.83
C THR A 167 28.36 -17.74 24.95
N TYR A 168 27.47 -18.72 25.17
CA TYR A 168 26.20 -18.81 24.47
C TYR A 168 25.31 -17.58 24.68
N GLU A 169 25.14 -17.15 25.94
CA GLU A 169 24.35 -15.96 26.26
C GLU A 169 24.86 -14.71 25.54
N LYS A 170 26.16 -14.53 25.42
CA LYS A 170 26.78 -13.42 24.70
C LYS A 170 26.60 -13.50 23.18
N THR A 171 26.80 -14.69 22.64
CA THR A 171 26.80 -14.89 21.17
C THR A 171 25.40 -15.04 20.58
N ILE A 172 24.36 -15.34 21.40
CA ILE A 172 22.97 -15.46 20.93
C ILE A 172 22.26 -14.12 20.81
N GLU A 173 22.68 -13.07 21.53
CA GLU A 173 22.01 -11.78 21.57
C GLU A 173 21.81 -11.12 20.18
N PRO A 174 22.79 -11.08 19.26
CA PRO A 174 22.58 -10.53 17.92
C PRO A 174 21.50 -11.27 17.14
N TYR A 175 21.33 -12.57 17.36
CA TYR A 175 20.30 -13.38 16.70
C TYR A 175 18.92 -13.15 17.29
N ARG A 176 18.82 -12.92 18.60
CA ARG A 176 17.56 -12.50 19.26
C ARG A 176 17.11 -11.14 18.78
N ASP A 177 18.06 -10.22 18.66
CA ASP A 177 17.79 -8.87 18.16
C ASP A 177 17.32 -8.90 16.70
N TYR A 178 18.00 -9.66 15.85
CA TYR A 178 17.59 -9.88 14.47
C TYR A 178 16.17 -10.48 14.38
N PHE A 179 15.90 -11.52 15.18
CA PHE A 179 14.60 -12.16 15.20
C PHE A 179 13.48 -11.20 15.64
N LYS A 180 13.77 -10.39 16.66
CA LYS A 180 12.85 -9.41 17.21
C LYS A 180 12.50 -8.32 16.18
N HIS A 181 13.50 -7.74 15.51
CA HIS A 181 13.31 -6.58 14.65
C HIS A 181 12.99 -6.95 13.20
N GLU A 182 13.67 -7.96 12.65
CA GLU A 182 13.58 -8.30 11.23
C GLU A 182 12.56 -9.40 10.93
N THR A 183 12.31 -10.32 11.87
CA THR A 183 11.43 -11.47 11.63
C THR A 183 10.02 -11.26 12.20
N ILE A 184 9.91 -10.87 13.46
CA ILE A 184 8.62 -10.63 14.12
C ILE A 184 8.14 -9.20 13.90
N GLY A 185 9.07 -8.25 13.89
CA GLY A 185 8.80 -6.82 14.02
C GLY A 185 8.61 -6.43 15.50
N HIS A 186 9.21 -5.32 15.89
CA HIS A 186 9.10 -4.81 17.25
C HIS A 186 8.58 -3.38 17.22
N PHE A 187 7.49 -3.16 17.92
CA PHE A 187 6.97 -1.82 18.16
C PHE A 187 7.34 -1.41 19.59
N GLU A 188 8.04 -0.29 19.72
CA GLU A 188 8.36 0.32 21.02
C GLU A 188 7.15 1.06 21.60
N LEU A 189 6.01 0.40 21.64
CA LEU A 189 4.85 0.95 22.34
C LEU A 189 4.92 0.56 23.81
N PRO A 190 4.74 1.53 24.74
CA PRO A 190 4.62 1.20 26.15
C PRO A 190 3.41 0.26 26.32
N LEU A 191 3.61 -0.88 26.97
CA LEU A 191 2.52 -1.74 27.38
C LEU A 191 1.57 -0.90 28.21
N GLN A 192 0.37 -0.64 27.70
CA GLN A 192 -0.67 -0.02 28.53
C GLN A 192 -1.00 -1.01 29.65
N GLU A 193 -0.88 -0.54 30.90
CA GLU A 193 -1.39 -1.29 32.02
C GLU A 193 -2.88 -1.53 31.78
N MET A 194 -3.26 -2.80 31.69
CA MET A 194 -4.66 -3.17 31.63
C MET A 194 -5.29 -2.83 32.98
N ASN A 195 -6.12 -1.78 33.00
CA ASN A 195 -6.98 -1.43 34.12
C ASN A 195 -8.15 -2.41 34.23
#